data_feb96b872484fc4bd904636a177f35a6
#
_entry.id   feb96b872484fc4bd904636a177f35a6
#
_cell.length_a   1.000
_cell.length_b   1.000
_cell.length_c   1.000
_cell.angle_alpha   90.00
_cell.angle_beta   90.00
_cell.angle_gamma   90.00
#
_symmetry.space_group_name_H-M   'P 1'
#
loop_
_entity.id
_entity.type
_entity.pdbx_description
1 polymer ?
#
loop_
_entity_poly.entity_id
_entity_poly.type
_entity_poly.pdbx_seq_one_letter_code
_entity_poly.pdbx_strand_id
1 'polypeptide(L)'
;MSPSDAPINWKRNLTVAWLGCFLTGAAFSLVMPFLPLYVESLGVTGHSALNMWSGLVFSITFLFSAIASPFWGGLADRKGRKIMLLRSALGMAIVMLLMGLAQNIWQFLILRALLGLLGGFIPNANALIATQVPRNKSGWALGTLSTGGVSGALLGPLAGGLLADQYGLRPVFFITASVLLVCFILTLFFIRERFHPVSKKEMLHIREVVASLKNPKLVLSLFITTLIIQVATGSIAPILTLYVRELAGNVSNIAFISGMIASVPGVAALISAPKLGKLGDRIGPEKILIVALIVSVLLLIPMSFVHTPWQLGVLRFLLGAADGALLPAVQTLLVYNSTNQIAGRIFSYNQSFRDIGNVTGPLMGAAISANYGFRAVFCVTAGVVLFNALYSWNSLRRRRSTEVVG
;
A
#
# COMPACT_ATOMS: atom_id res chain seq x y z
N MET A 1 -11.41 5.14 43.59
CA MET A 1 -10.90 5.23 42.20
C MET A 1 -11.83 4.46 41.30
N SER A 2 -12.51 5.13 40.39
CA SER A 2 -13.36 4.41 39.43
C SER A 2 -12.49 3.57 38.51
N PRO A 3 -12.98 2.46 37.89
CA PRO A 3 -12.23 1.67 36.93
C PRO A 3 -11.74 2.46 35.74
N SER A 4 -12.20 3.70 35.56
CA SER A 4 -11.80 4.64 34.49
C SER A 4 -10.46 5.35 34.76
N ASP A 5 -9.93 5.32 36.00
CA ASP A 5 -8.73 6.11 36.39
C ASP A 5 -7.40 5.36 36.29
N ALA A 6 -7.42 4.08 35.93
CA ALA A 6 -6.19 3.30 35.76
C ALA A 6 -5.35 3.84 34.58
N PRO A 7 -4.03 4.03 34.74
CA PRO A 7 -3.17 4.52 33.67
C PRO A 7 -3.24 3.62 32.43
N ILE A 8 -3.35 4.23 31.22
CA ILE A 8 -3.38 3.47 29.98
C ILE A 8 -2.02 2.79 29.80
N ASN A 9 -2.04 1.47 29.70
CA ASN A 9 -0.85 0.71 29.34
C ASN A 9 -0.64 0.79 27.81
N TRP A 10 0.07 1.83 27.38
CA TRP A 10 0.37 2.04 25.96
C TRP A 10 1.16 0.89 25.31
N LYS A 11 1.97 0.15 26.08
CA LYS A 11 2.71 -1.03 25.56
C LYS A 11 1.73 -2.14 25.16
N ARG A 12 0.72 -2.42 26.01
CA ARG A 12 -0.34 -3.39 25.67
C ARG A 12 -1.12 -2.93 24.44
N ASN A 13 -1.49 -1.68 24.35
CA ASN A 13 -2.17 -1.13 23.18
C ASN A 13 -1.29 -1.23 21.92
N LEU A 14 0.01 -0.99 22.03
CA LEU A 14 0.96 -1.15 20.93
C LEU A 14 1.02 -2.60 20.44
N THR A 15 1.11 -3.58 21.36
CA THR A 15 1.15 -5.00 20.98
C THR A 15 -0.14 -5.44 20.28
N VAL A 16 -1.31 -5.07 20.81
CA VAL A 16 -2.60 -5.41 20.20
C VAL A 16 -2.79 -4.68 18.87
N ALA A 17 -2.42 -3.41 18.78
CA ALA A 17 -2.48 -2.66 17.54
C ALA A 17 -1.50 -3.21 16.48
N TRP A 18 -0.30 -3.64 16.89
CA TRP A 18 0.65 -4.32 16.02
C TRP A 18 0.07 -5.60 15.43
N LEU A 19 -0.51 -6.45 16.28
CA LEU A 19 -1.18 -7.68 15.84
C LEU A 19 -2.37 -7.37 14.92
N GLY A 20 -3.16 -6.35 15.25
CA GLY A 20 -4.25 -5.87 14.40
C GLY A 20 -3.77 -5.36 13.04
N CYS A 21 -2.67 -4.60 12.98
CA CYS A 21 -2.05 -4.17 11.72
C CYS A 21 -1.52 -5.35 10.91
N PHE A 22 -0.92 -6.35 11.57
CA PHE A 22 -0.49 -7.59 10.93
C PHE A 22 -1.67 -8.34 10.32
N LEU A 23 -2.73 -8.60 11.11
CA LEU A 23 -3.90 -9.35 10.66
C LEU A 23 -4.65 -8.61 9.53
N THR A 24 -4.82 -7.30 9.63
CA THR A 24 -5.47 -6.51 8.58
C THR A 24 -4.62 -6.38 7.32
N GLY A 25 -3.31 -6.23 7.47
CA GLY A 25 -2.37 -6.23 6.35
C GLY A 25 -2.34 -7.57 5.63
N ALA A 26 -2.28 -8.68 6.40
CA ALA A 26 -2.37 -10.03 5.86
C ALA A 26 -3.71 -10.29 5.18
N ALA A 27 -4.82 -9.95 5.82
CA ALA A 27 -6.17 -10.13 5.28
C ALA A 27 -6.38 -9.41 3.95
N PHE A 28 -5.86 -8.18 3.82
CA PHE A 28 -5.97 -7.42 2.59
C PHE A 28 -5.13 -8.01 1.45
N SER A 29 -3.89 -8.41 1.75
CA SER A 29 -2.95 -8.91 0.75
C SER A 29 -3.14 -10.40 0.40
N LEU A 30 -3.74 -11.18 1.30
CA LEU A 30 -3.98 -12.61 1.16
C LEU A 30 -4.85 -12.94 -0.07
N VAL A 31 -5.84 -12.09 -0.37
CA VAL A 31 -6.76 -12.27 -1.51
C VAL A 31 -6.11 -11.86 -2.85
N MET A 32 -5.06 -11.04 -2.82
CA MET A 32 -4.47 -10.43 -4.02
C MET A 32 -4.02 -11.42 -5.10
N PRO A 33 -3.30 -12.53 -4.78
CA PRO A 33 -2.75 -13.40 -5.82
C PRO A 33 -3.81 -14.17 -6.63
N PHE A 34 -4.95 -14.48 -6.01
CA PHE A 34 -6.00 -15.26 -6.68
C PHE A 34 -7.20 -14.42 -7.13
N LEU A 35 -7.15 -13.10 -6.93
CA LEU A 35 -8.26 -12.20 -7.27
C LEU A 35 -8.69 -12.31 -8.74
N PRO A 36 -7.77 -12.33 -9.73
CA PRO A 36 -8.15 -12.54 -11.12
C PRO A 36 -8.78 -13.92 -11.38
N LEU A 37 -8.31 -14.97 -10.69
CA LEU A 37 -8.88 -16.31 -10.78
C LEU A 37 -10.30 -16.34 -10.19
N TYR A 38 -10.54 -15.57 -9.13
CA TYR A 38 -11.88 -15.45 -8.56
C TYR A 38 -12.83 -14.68 -9.50
N VAL A 39 -12.36 -13.61 -10.14
CA VAL A 39 -13.11 -12.89 -11.18
C VAL A 39 -13.52 -13.83 -12.33
N GLU A 40 -12.61 -14.69 -12.77
CA GLU A 40 -12.89 -15.71 -13.77
C GLU A 40 -13.96 -16.70 -13.30
N SER A 41 -13.89 -17.17 -12.04
CA SER A 41 -14.88 -18.08 -11.43
C SER A 41 -16.28 -17.48 -11.28
N LEU A 42 -16.40 -16.14 -11.31
CA LEU A 42 -17.67 -15.42 -11.31
C LEU A 42 -18.29 -15.24 -12.72
N GLY A 43 -17.74 -15.91 -13.72
CA GLY A 43 -18.29 -15.97 -15.09
C GLY A 43 -17.69 -14.95 -16.05
N VAL A 44 -16.63 -14.25 -15.70
CA VAL A 44 -15.90 -13.38 -16.63
C VAL A 44 -14.98 -14.22 -17.51
N THR A 45 -15.25 -14.26 -18.81
CA THR A 45 -14.49 -15.04 -19.80
C THR A 45 -13.83 -14.12 -20.84
N GLY A 46 -12.76 -14.61 -21.45
CA GLY A 46 -12.00 -13.87 -22.46
C GLY A 46 -10.87 -13.01 -21.85
N HIS A 47 -9.73 -13.00 -22.55
CA HIS A 47 -8.49 -12.36 -22.07
C HIS A 47 -8.68 -10.88 -21.75
N SER A 48 -9.27 -10.10 -22.65
CA SER A 48 -9.47 -8.66 -22.47
C SER A 48 -10.43 -8.34 -21.32
N ALA A 49 -11.58 -9.02 -21.25
CA ALA A 49 -12.56 -8.81 -20.19
C ALA A 49 -11.99 -9.17 -18.81
N LEU A 50 -11.28 -10.30 -18.70
CA LEU A 50 -10.68 -10.74 -17.45
C LEU A 50 -9.64 -9.74 -16.92
N ASN A 51 -8.78 -9.23 -17.79
CA ASN A 51 -7.82 -8.20 -17.43
C ASN A 51 -8.49 -6.91 -16.97
N MET A 52 -9.49 -6.41 -17.73
CA MET A 52 -10.20 -5.17 -17.39
C MET A 52 -10.94 -5.29 -16.06
N TRP A 53 -11.69 -6.37 -15.85
CA TRP A 53 -12.40 -6.60 -14.60
C TRP A 53 -11.47 -6.78 -13.42
N SER A 54 -10.33 -7.46 -13.59
CA SER A 54 -9.31 -7.59 -12.55
C SER A 54 -8.79 -6.21 -12.13
N GLY A 55 -8.40 -5.37 -13.08
CA GLY A 55 -7.94 -4.01 -12.79
C GLY A 55 -8.99 -3.16 -12.11
N LEU A 56 -10.25 -3.23 -12.56
CA LEU A 56 -11.36 -2.48 -11.97
C LEU A 56 -11.62 -2.91 -10.52
N VAL A 57 -11.63 -4.21 -10.24
CA VAL A 57 -11.83 -4.79 -8.90
C VAL A 57 -10.69 -4.42 -7.96
N PHE A 58 -9.46 -4.33 -8.45
CA PHE A 58 -8.34 -3.80 -7.65
C PHE A 58 -8.52 -2.32 -7.35
N SER A 59 -8.79 -1.50 -8.36
CA SER A 59 -8.81 -0.04 -8.25
C SER A 59 -9.98 0.49 -7.44
N ILE A 60 -11.15 -0.11 -7.56
CA ILE A 60 -12.38 0.36 -6.92
C ILE A 60 -12.25 0.45 -5.39
N THR A 61 -11.51 -0.50 -4.79
CA THR A 61 -11.28 -0.50 -3.34
C THR A 61 -10.46 0.72 -2.90
N PHE A 62 -9.40 1.07 -3.63
CA PHE A 62 -8.59 2.23 -3.30
C PHE A 62 -9.32 3.55 -3.58
N LEU A 63 -10.13 3.59 -4.65
CA LEU A 63 -10.96 4.77 -4.96
C LEU A 63 -11.91 5.09 -3.82
N PHE A 64 -12.68 4.09 -3.37
CA PHE A 64 -13.63 4.29 -2.28
C PHE A 64 -12.95 4.49 -0.92
N SER A 65 -11.77 3.92 -0.70
CA SER A 65 -10.94 4.21 0.47
C SER A 65 -10.49 5.68 0.48
N ALA A 66 -10.01 6.20 -0.66
CA ALA A 66 -9.59 7.59 -0.78
C ALA A 66 -10.75 8.57 -0.51
N ILE A 67 -11.95 8.29 -1.06
CA ILE A 67 -13.16 9.10 -0.82
C ILE A 67 -13.59 9.05 0.64
N ALA A 68 -13.55 7.88 1.28
CA ALA A 68 -14.01 7.69 2.64
C ALA A 68 -13.02 8.20 3.71
N SER A 69 -11.73 8.25 3.39
CA SER A 69 -10.66 8.57 4.34
C SER A 69 -10.85 9.92 5.07
N PRO A 70 -11.18 11.04 4.40
CA PRO A 70 -11.41 12.32 5.07
C PRO A 70 -12.61 12.29 6.02
N PHE A 71 -13.69 11.61 5.61
CA PHE A 71 -14.91 11.45 6.43
C PHE A 71 -14.61 10.69 7.72
N TRP A 72 -13.95 9.54 7.62
CA TRP A 72 -13.60 8.72 8.77
C TRP A 72 -12.54 9.36 9.65
N GLY A 73 -11.59 10.12 9.07
CA GLY A 73 -10.62 10.91 9.81
C GLY A 73 -11.31 11.96 10.69
N GLY A 74 -12.23 12.73 10.11
CA GLY A 74 -13.01 13.71 10.86
C GLY A 74 -13.90 13.09 11.95
N LEU A 75 -14.43 11.89 11.71
CA LEU A 75 -15.21 11.17 12.73
C LEU A 75 -14.33 10.61 13.84
N ALA A 76 -13.12 10.16 13.50
CA ALA A 76 -12.12 9.70 14.46
C ALA A 76 -11.71 10.80 15.44
N ASP A 77 -11.58 12.04 14.97
CA ASP A 77 -11.27 13.21 15.79
C ASP A 77 -12.42 13.62 16.73
N ARG A 78 -13.65 13.18 16.44
CA ARG A 78 -14.85 13.47 17.25
C ARG A 78 -15.26 12.32 18.18
N LYS A 79 -15.07 11.06 17.78
CA LYS A 79 -15.57 9.87 18.47
C LYS A 79 -14.49 8.95 19.03
N GLY A 80 -13.22 9.23 18.74
CA GLY A 80 -12.08 8.43 19.18
C GLY A 80 -11.61 7.40 18.16
N ARG A 81 -10.36 6.99 18.33
CA ARG A 81 -9.66 6.08 17.41
C ARG A 81 -10.06 4.62 17.63
N LYS A 82 -10.33 4.20 18.88
CA LYS A 82 -10.77 2.82 19.17
C LYS A 82 -12.04 2.45 18.42
N ILE A 83 -13.04 3.34 18.41
CA ILE A 83 -14.30 3.10 17.69
C ILE A 83 -14.05 2.95 16.19
N MET A 84 -13.13 3.72 15.63
CA MET A 84 -12.76 3.60 14.20
C MET A 84 -12.04 2.29 13.90
N LEU A 85 -11.19 1.80 14.81
CA LEU A 85 -10.57 0.47 14.69
C LEU A 85 -11.61 -0.65 14.70
N LEU A 86 -12.54 -0.60 15.65
CA LEU A 86 -13.63 -1.59 15.77
C LEU A 86 -14.51 -1.59 14.53
N ARG A 87 -14.95 -0.42 14.06
CA ARG A 87 -15.73 -0.27 12.84
C ARG A 87 -15.01 -0.88 11.63
N SER A 88 -13.71 -0.56 11.47
CA SER A 88 -12.93 -1.02 10.34
C SER A 88 -12.75 -2.54 10.37
N ALA A 89 -12.35 -3.13 11.50
CA ALA A 89 -12.15 -4.57 11.63
C ALA A 89 -13.46 -5.35 11.41
N LEU A 90 -14.57 -4.95 12.04
CA LEU A 90 -15.86 -5.62 11.88
C LEU A 90 -16.44 -5.43 10.48
N GLY A 91 -16.40 -4.20 9.95
CA GLY A 91 -16.90 -3.90 8.61
C GLY A 91 -16.16 -4.68 7.53
N MET A 92 -14.83 -4.74 7.60
CA MET A 92 -14.03 -5.55 6.67
C MET A 92 -14.30 -7.05 6.83
N ALA A 93 -14.50 -7.55 8.07
CA ALA A 93 -14.84 -8.96 8.30
C ALA A 93 -16.17 -9.34 7.64
N ILE A 94 -17.22 -8.52 7.83
CA ILE A 94 -18.52 -8.74 7.20
C ILE A 94 -18.41 -8.71 5.67
N VAL A 95 -17.72 -7.73 5.11
CA VAL A 95 -17.56 -7.60 3.66
C VAL A 95 -16.78 -8.78 3.08
N MET A 96 -15.72 -9.24 3.75
CA MET A 96 -14.97 -10.43 3.32
C MET A 96 -15.84 -11.69 3.34
N LEU A 97 -16.66 -11.86 4.38
CA LEU A 97 -17.63 -12.95 4.43
C LEU A 97 -18.60 -12.92 3.23
N LEU A 98 -19.15 -11.75 2.93
CA LEU A 98 -20.07 -11.57 1.80
C LEU A 98 -19.38 -11.77 0.46
N MET A 99 -18.09 -11.41 0.32
CA MET A 99 -17.32 -11.68 -0.91
C MET A 99 -17.21 -13.18 -1.20
N GLY A 100 -17.03 -14.03 -0.18
CA GLY A 100 -17.03 -15.48 -0.33
C GLY A 100 -18.37 -16.04 -0.81
N LEU A 101 -19.48 -15.30 -0.57
CA LEU A 101 -20.85 -15.64 -0.99
C LEU A 101 -21.25 -15.02 -2.32
N ALA A 102 -20.42 -14.17 -2.94
CA ALA A 102 -20.72 -13.50 -4.19
C ALA A 102 -20.97 -14.51 -5.33
N GLN A 103 -22.01 -14.27 -6.11
CA GLN A 103 -22.44 -15.15 -7.21
C GLN A 103 -22.11 -14.58 -8.60
N ASN A 104 -21.86 -13.27 -8.69
CA ASN A 104 -21.53 -12.59 -9.93
C ASN A 104 -20.54 -11.44 -9.70
N ILE A 105 -19.95 -10.98 -10.80
CA ILE A 105 -18.91 -9.95 -10.77
C ILE A 105 -19.40 -8.59 -10.24
N TRP A 106 -20.67 -8.23 -10.46
CA TRP A 106 -21.22 -6.97 -9.99
C TRP A 106 -21.39 -6.93 -8.48
N GLN A 107 -21.88 -8.02 -7.87
CA GLN A 107 -21.91 -8.16 -6.41
C GLN A 107 -20.52 -8.04 -5.84
N PHE A 108 -19.54 -8.72 -6.44
CA PHE A 108 -18.14 -8.68 -6.00
C PHE A 108 -17.56 -7.28 -6.12
N LEU A 109 -17.81 -6.56 -7.22
CA LEU A 109 -17.35 -5.18 -7.40
C LEU A 109 -17.89 -4.23 -6.32
N ILE A 110 -19.22 -4.32 -6.04
CA ILE A 110 -19.85 -3.51 -4.98
C ILE A 110 -19.22 -3.84 -3.62
N LEU A 111 -19.00 -5.11 -3.32
CA LEU A 111 -18.37 -5.52 -2.07
C LEU A 111 -16.93 -5.02 -1.96
N ARG A 112 -16.18 -4.99 -3.07
CA ARG A 112 -14.84 -4.39 -3.13
C ARG A 112 -14.87 -2.88 -2.86
N ALA A 113 -15.85 -2.16 -3.37
CA ALA A 113 -16.08 -0.76 -3.07
C ALA A 113 -16.41 -0.55 -1.57
N LEU A 114 -17.30 -1.38 -1.01
CA LEU A 114 -17.62 -1.37 0.43
C LEU A 114 -16.41 -1.69 1.30
N LEU A 115 -15.52 -2.60 0.88
CA LEU A 115 -14.28 -2.89 1.57
C LEU A 115 -13.40 -1.63 1.66
N GLY A 116 -13.31 -0.86 0.58
CA GLY A 116 -12.62 0.43 0.57
C GLY A 116 -13.25 1.44 1.51
N LEU A 117 -14.59 1.59 1.47
CA LEU A 117 -15.32 2.50 2.35
C LEU A 117 -15.12 2.18 3.83
N LEU A 118 -15.10 0.90 4.19
CA LEU A 118 -15.02 0.45 5.58
C LEU A 118 -13.60 0.23 6.07
N GLY A 119 -12.59 0.30 5.22
CA GLY A 119 -11.19 0.17 5.56
C GLY A 119 -10.67 1.25 6.53
N GLY A 120 -9.35 1.24 6.76
CA GLY A 120 -8.67 2.29 7.54
C GLY A 120 -8.21 1.88 8.92
N PHE A 121 -8.03 0.58 9.21
CA PHE A 121 -7.52 0.10 10.49
C PHE A 121 -6.10 0.64 10.75
N ILE A 122 -5.16 0.46 9.83
CA ILE A 122 -3.76 0.85 10.02
C ILE A 122 -3.57 2.36 10.28
N PRO A 123 -4.17 3.29 9.52
CA PRO A 123 -4.07 4.72 9.83
C PRO A 123 -4.60 5.09 11.21
N ASN A 124 -5.71 4.48 11.63
CA ASN A 124 -6.28 4.73 12.95
C ASN A 124 -5.43 4.12 14.08
N ALA A 125 -4.80 2.95 13.86
CA ALA A 125 -3.86 2.37 14.81
C ALA A 125 -2.62 3.27 14.99
N ASN A 126 -2.05 3.79 13.89
CA ASN A 126 -0.95 4.76 13.93
C ASN A 126 -1.32 6.01 14.73
N ALA A 127 -2.51 6.58 14.48
CA ALA A 127 -2.99 7.76 15.19
C ALA A 127 -3.24 7.47 16.68
N LEU A 128 -3.81 6.32 17.03
CA LEU A 128 -4.03 5.92 18.43
C LEU A 128 -2.70 5.82 19.19
N ILE A 129 -1.72 5.12 18.62
CA ILE A 129 -0.42 4.92 19.25
C ILE A 129 0.36 6.23 19.33
N ALA A 130 0.32 7.07 18.32
CA ALA A 130 0.97 8.38 18.32
C ALA A 130 0.50 9.29 19.47
N THR A 131 -0.79 9.19 19.85
CA THR A 131 -1.37 10.01 20.93
C THR A 131 -1.13 9.45 22.33
N GLN A 132 -0.79 8.16 22.46
CA GLN A 132 -0.66 7.49 23.77
C GLN A 132 0.78 7.28 24.22
N VAL A 133 1.72 7.29 23.28
CA VAL A 133 3.13 7.00 23.57
C VAL A 133 3.88 8.29 23.97
N PRO A 134 4.75 8.24 24.98
CA PRO A 134 5.62 9.36 25.33
C PRO A 134 6.45 9.83 24.12
N ARG A 135 6.64 11.15 23.97
CA ARG A 135 7.33 11.76 22.81
C ARG A 135 8.71 11.16 22.53
N ASN A 136 9.49 10.83 23.58
CA ASN A 136 10.82 10.23 23.46
C ASN A 136 10.81 8.78 22.94
N LYS A 137 9.64 8.11 22.85
CA LYS A 137 9.48 6.72 22.36
C LYS A 137 8.57 6.62 21.15
N SER A 138 8.04 7.74 20.68
CA SER A 138 7.05 7.77 19.59
C SER A 138 7.61 7.18 18.29
N GLY A 139 8.84 7.53 17.91
CA GLY A 139 9.48 6.99 16.70
C GLY A 139 9.65 5.47 16.75
N TRP A 140 10.13 4.95 17.90
CA TRP A 140 10.27 3.51 18.09
C TRP A 140 8.93 2.79 18.03
N ALA A 141 7.89 3.32 18.70
CA ALA A 141 6.59 2.69 18.77
C ALA A 141 5.88 2.66 17.40
N LEU A 142 5.91 3.77 16.66
CA LEU A 142 5.34 3.84 15.31
C LEU A 142 6.12 3.00 14.31
N GLY A 143 7.45 2.97 14.42
CA GLY A 143 8.31 2.07 13.63
C GLY A 143 7.97 0.60 13.89
N THR A 144 7.82 0.20 15.16
CA THR A 144 7.38 -1.14 15.55
C THR A 144 5.99 -1.45 14.98
N LEU A 145 5.03 -0.52 15.11
CA LEU A 145 3.68 -0.71 14.58
C LEU A 145 3.66 -0.93 13.05
N SER A 146 4.49 -0.19 12.33
CA SER A 146 4.62 -0.32 10.87
C SER A 146 5.10 -1.71 10.45
N THR A 147 5.98 -2.36 11.24
CA THR A 147 6.43 -3.73 10.92
C THR A 147 5.29 -4.74 10.91
N GLY A 148 4.24 -4.53 11.72
CA GLY A 148 3.05 -5.39 11.69
C GLY A 148 2.36 -5.36 10.34
N GLY A 149 2.00 -4.18 9.84
CA GLY A 149 1.35 -4.03 8.54
C GLY A 149 2.20 -4.53 7.37
N VAL A 150 3.51 -4.23 7.38
CA VAL A 150 4.44 -4.68 6.35
C VAL A 150 4.59 -6.21 6.36
N SER A 151 4.76 -6.82 7.54
CA SER A 151 4.87 -8.29 7.66
C SER A 151 3.58 -8.99 7.21
N GLY A 152 2.41 -8.44 7.56
CA GLY A 152 1.12 -8.94 7.10
C GLY A 152 0.99 -8.87 5.57
N ALA A 153 1.30 -7.71 4.99
CA ALA A 153 1.27 -7.52 3.54
C ALA A 153 2.24 -8.44 2.79
N LEU A 154 3.38 -8.77 3.40
CA LEU A 154 4.39 -9.65 2.82
C LEU A 154 3.97 -11.13 2.86
N LEU A 155 3.46 -11.59 4.01
CA LEU A 155 3.10 -13.01 4.21
C LEU A 155 1.72 -13.34 3.63
N GLY A 156 0.85 -12.34 3.49
CA GLY A 156 -0.52 -12.53 2.98
C GLY A 156 -0.59 -13.21 1.62
N PRO A 157 0.11 -12.72 0.57
CA PRO A 157 0.04 -13.33 -0.76
C PRO A 157 0.50 -14.79 -0.79
N LEU A 158 1.55 -15.11 -0.02
CA LEU A 158 2.05 -16.49 0.10
C LEU A 158 1.02 -17.40 0.76
N ALA A 159 0.50 -16.99 1.91
CA ALA A 159 -0.53 -17.74 2.63
C ALA A 159 -1.82 -17.86 1.80
N GLY A 160 -2.22 -16.76 1.12
CA GLY A 160 -3.41 -16.72 0.29
C GLY A 160 -3.34 -17.65 -0.90
N GLY A 161 -2.21 -17.66 -1.59
CA GLY A 161 -1.97 -18.57 -2.71
C GLY A 161 -2.03 -20.04 -2.26
N LEU A 162 -1.35 -20.38 -1.14
CA LEU A 162 -1.35 -21.71 -0.59
C LEU A 162 -2.78 -22.18 -0.19
N LEU A 163 -3.51 -21.32 0.54
CA LEU A 163 -4.88 -21.62 0.97
C LEU A 163 -5.83 -21.76 -0.22
N ALA A 164 -5.67 -20.93 -1.25
CA ALA A 164 -6.50 -20.99 -2.46
C ALA A 164 -6.30 -22.29 -3.24
N ASP A 165 -5.06 -22.75 -3.36
CA ASP A 165 -4.75 -24.02 -4.05
C ASP A 165 -5.19 -25.26 -3.25
N GLN A 166 -5.15 -25.20 -1.90
CA GLN A 166 -5.54 -26.33 -1.05
C GLN A 166 -7.05 -26.42 -0.81
N TYR A 167 -7.70 -25.30 -0.54
CA TYR A 167 -9.10 -25.26 -0.10
C TYR A 167 -10.06 -24.64 -1.13
N GLY A 168 -9.52 -24.11 -2.24
CA GLY A 168 -10.27 -23.36 -3.22
C GLY A 168 -10.43 -21.88 -2.89
N LEU A 169 -10.93 -21.10 -3.85
CA LEU A 169 -10.93 -19.62 -3.78
C LEU A 169 -11.92 -19.06 -2.76
N ARG A 170 -13.12 -19.64 -2.64
CA ARG A 170 -14.18 -19.13 -1.74
C ARG A 170 -13.85 -19.29 -0.26
N PRO A 171 -13.37 -20.46 0.23
CA PRO A 171 -13.02 -20.63 1.64
C PRO A 171 -11.98 -19.65 2.14
N VAL A 172 -11.09 -19.15 1.27
CA VAL A 172 -10.08 -18.16 1.66
C VAL A 172 -10.71 -16.84 2.13
N PHE A 173 -11.84 -16.42 1.53
CA PHE A 173 -12.58 -15.24 2.00
C PHE A 173 -13.16 -15.46 3.41
N PHE A 174 -13.67 -16.67 3.70
CA PHE A 174 -14.20 -16.99 5.03
C PHE A 174 -13.10 -17.04 6.09
N ILE A 175 -11.94 -17.62 5.75
CA ILE A 175 -10.76 -17.61 6.62
C ILE A 175 -10.33 -16.16 6.89
N THR A 176 -10.28 -15.32 5.86
CA THR A 176 -9.90 -13.91 5.98
C THR A 176 -10.91 -13.15 6.86
N ALA A 177 -12.20 -13.39 6.69
CA ALA A 177 -13.25 -12.82 7.52
C ALA A 177 -13.09 -13.21 9.00
N SER A 178 -12.76 -14.49 9.27
CA SER A 178 -12.51 -15.00 10.62
C SER A 178 -11.28 -14.34 11.26
N VAL A 179 -10.21 -14.16 10.51
CA VAL A 179 -9.00 -13.44 10.96
C VAL A 179 -9.32 -11.99 11.33
N LEU A 180 -10.12 -11.29 10.52
CA LEU A 180 -10.56 -9.92 10.81
C LEU A 180 -11.52 -9.85 12.00
N LEU A 181 -12.35 -10.87 12.20
CA LEU A 181 -13.21 -10.97 13.40
C LEU A 181 -12.37 -11.15 14.67
N VAL A 182 -11.30 -11.96 14.61
CA VAL A 182 -10.34 -12.08 15.71
C VAL A 182 -9.68 -10.73 15.98
N CYS A 183 -9.28 -9.99 14.94
CA CYS A 183 -8.76 -8.62 15.08
C CYS A 183 -9.77 -7.69 15.77
N PHE A 184 -11.05 -7.75 15.42
CA PHE A 184 -12.13 -7.00 16.08
C PHE A 184 -12.23 -7.37 17.55
N ILE A 185 -12.27 -8.65 17.91
CA ILE A 185 -12.39 -9.13 19.30
C ILE A 185 -11.18 -8.66 20.12
N LEU A 186 -9.97 -8.81 19.61
CA LEU A 186 -8.75 -8.34 20.29
C LEU A 186 -8.79 -6.83 20.53
N THR A 187 -9.21 -6.06 19.53
CA THR A 187 -9.36 -4.61 19.63
C THR A 187 -10.42 -4.22 20.67
N LEU A 188 -11.55 -4.91 20.68
CA LEU A 188 -12.67 -4.64 21.60
C LEU A 188 -12.27 -4.79 23.07
N PHE A 189 -11.62 -5.90 23.42
CA PHE A 189 -11.33 -6.24 24.80
C PHE A 189 -10.01 -5.66 25.32
N PHE A 190 -8.99 -5.55 24.46
CA PHE A 190 -7.64 -5.22 24.92
C PHE A 190 -7.20 -3.80 24.63
N ILE A 191 -7.74 -3.11 23.60
CA ILE A 191 -7.42 -1.70 23.37
C ILE A 191 -8.22 -0.82 24.31
N ARG A 192 -7.53 0.10 25.01
CA ARG A 192 -8.13 1.13 25.84
C ARG A 192 -7.74 2.51 25.33
N GLU A 193 -8.71 3.41 25.25
CA GLU A 193 -8.51 4.80 24.84
C GLU A 193 -9.19 5.73 25.82
N ARG A 194 -8.51 6.80 26.21
CA ARG A 194 -9.10 7.99 26.83
C ARG A 194 -9.18 9.05 25.76
N PHE A 195 -10.38 9.30 25.31
CA PHE A 195 -10.59 10.21 24.20
C PHE A 195 -10.85 11.63 24.71
N HIS A 196 -10.11 12.59 24.15
CA HIS A 196 -10.35 14.03 24.30
C HIS A 196 -10.61 14.60 22.92
N PRO A 197 -11.81 15.18 22.64
CA PRO A 197 -12.13 15.75 21.34
C PRO A 197 -11.16 16.89 20.97
N VAL A 198 -10.66 16.87 19.74
CA VAL A 198 -9.77 17.92 19.23
C VAL A 198 -10.59 19.11 18.73
N SER A 199 -10.20 20.33 19.14
CA SER A 199 -10.85 21.57 18.72
C SER A 199 -10.51 21.96 17.29
N LYS A 200 -11.50 22.48 16.53
CA LYS A 200 -11.41 22.83 15.08
C LYS A 200 -10.48 24.01 14.72
N LYS A 201 -9.82 24.68 15.68
CA LYS A 201 -9.27 26.04 15.51
C LYS A 201 -7.90 26.17 14.83
N GLU A 202 -7.24 25.09 14.37
CA GLU A 202 -5.86 25.18 13.87
C GLU A 202 -5.64 24.64 12.45
N MET A 203 -6.57 24.91 11.52
CA MET A 203 -6.36 24.50 10.13
C MET A 203 -5.77 25.64 9.29
N LEU A 204 -4.45 25.59 9.02
CA LEU A 204 -3.79 26.46 8.02
C LEU A 204 -4.40 26.24 6.63
N HIS A 205 -4.62 27.25 5.83
CA HIS A 205 -5.10 27.11 4.45
C HIS A 205 -4.00 26.53 3.52
N ILE A 206 -4.41 25.85 2.43
CA ILE A 206 -3.47 25.26 1.44
C ILE A 206 -2.48 26.30 0.92
N ARG A 207 -2.94 27.55 0.70
CA ARG A 207 -2.07 28.65 0.24
C ARG A 207 -0.94 28.98 1.22
N GLU A 208 -1.22 28.94 2.52
CA GLU A 208 -0.23 29.20 3.58
C GLU A 208 0.80 28.06 3.66
N VAL A 209 0.34 26.81 3.48
CA VAL A 209 1.23 25.65 3.42
C VAL A 209 2.18 25.75 2.22
N VAL A 210 1.67 26.09 1.04
CA VAL A 210 2.49 26.24 -0.18
C VAL A 210 3.47 27.41 -0.05
N ALA A 211 3.03 28.55 0.55
CA ALA A 211 3.88 29.71 0.78
C ALA A 211 5.03 29.47 1.76
N SER A 212 4.85 28.52 2.71
CA SER A 212 5.88 28.15 3.70
C SER A 212 6.86 27.09 3.21
N LEU A 213 6.71 26.58 1.98
CA LEU A 213 7.65 25.63 1.38
C LEU A 213 8.92 26.30 0.89
N LYS A 214 10.08 25.72 1.20
CA LYS A 214 11.37 26.20 0.67
C LYS A 214 11.45 26.11 -0.86
N ASN A 215 10.91 25.03 -1.43
CA ASN A 215 10.89 24.81 -2.88
C ASN A 215 9.59 24.08 -3.30
N PRO A 216 8.49 24.81 -3.61
CA PRO A 216 7.21 24.18 -3.99
C PRO A 216 7.28 23.29 -5.22
N LYS A 217 8.11 23.66 -6.23
CA LYS A 217 8.28 22.88 -7.46
C LYS A 217 8.91 21.53 -7.21
N LEU A 218 9.90 21.47 -6.31
CA LEU A 218 10.53 20.21 -5.91
C LEU A 218 9.56 19.32 -5.12
N VAL A 219 8.80 19.91 -4.19
CA VAL A 219 7.79 19.14 -3.41
C VAL A 219 6.72 18.56 -4.34
N LEU A 220 6.23 19.30 -5.32
CA LEU A 220 5.31 18.79 -6.33
C LEU A 220 5.94 17.64 -7.17
N SER A 221 7.22 17.79 -7.55
CA SER A 221 7.96 16.75 -8.25
C SER A 221 8.04 15.45 -7.41
N LEU A 222 8.24 15.55 -6.10
CA LEU A 222 8.28 14.41 -5.19
C LEU A 222 6.89 13.75 -5.03
N PHE A 223 5.82 14.52 -5.03
CA PHE A 223 4.45 13.99 -5.06
C PHE A 223 4.17 13.22 -6.35
N ILE A 224 4.54 13.77 -7.51
CA ILE A 224 4.42 13.09 -8.81
C ILE A 224 5.27 11.81 -8.80
N THR A 225 6.47 11.85 -8.24
CA THR A 225 7.32 10.66 -8.08
C THR A 225 6.63 9.58 -7.26
N THR A 226 6.01 9.94 -6.12
CA THR A 226 5.23 9.00 -5.31
C THR A 226 4.08 8.38 -6.10
N LEU A 227 3.33 9.20 -6.85
CA LEU A 227 2.24 8.74 -7.72
C LEU A 227 2.77 7.72 -8.73
N ILE A 228 3.85 8.05 -9.45
CA ILE A 228 4.40 7.18 -10.49
C ILE A 228 4.94 5.86 -9.91
N ILE A 229 5.59 5.87 -8.74
CA ILE A 229 6.02 4.65 -8.04
C ILE A 229 4.81 3.75 -7.77
N GLN A 230 3.70 4.32 -7.30
CA GLN A 230 2.49 3.54 -7.03
C GLN A 230 1.79 3.06 -8.31
N VAL A 231 1.80 3.87 -9.37
CA VAL A 231 1.32 3.46 -10.70
C VAL A 231 2.14 2.27 -11.21
N ALA A 232 3.45 2.34 -11.12
CA ALA A 232 4.34 1.28 -11.58
C ALA A 232 4.11 -0.04 -10.81
N THR A 233 4.05 0.02 -9.50
CA THR A 233 3.79 -1.16 -8.66
C THR A 233 2.37 -1.69 -8.87
N GLY A 234 1.38 -0.80 -8.91
CA GLY A 234 -0.03 -1.12 -9.07
C GLY A 234 -0.39 -1.68 -10.45
N SER A 235 0.32 -1.30 -11.51
CA SER A 235 0.05 -1.79 -12.87
C SER A 235 0.34 -3.28 -13.04
N ILE A 236 1.26 -3.83 -12.27
CA ILE A 236 1.64 -5.24 -12.33
C ILE A 236 0.71 -6.11 -11.48
N ALA A 237 0.17 -5.59 -10.38
CA ALA A 237 -0.59 -6.35 -9.41
C ALA A 237 -1.78 -7.15 -9.99
N PRO A 238 -2.72 -6.56 -10.78
CA PRO A 238 -3.88 -7.28 -11.29
C PRO A 238 -3.56 -8.30 -12.39
N ILE A 239 -2.44 -8.14 -13.07
CA ILE A 239 -2.05 -9.00 -14.18
C ILE A 239 -1.09 -10.12 -13.77
N LEU A 240 -0.49 -10.03 -12.59
CA LEU A 240 0.61 -10.91 -12.18
C LEU A 240 0.23 -12.39 -12.25
N THR A 241 -0.91 -12.76 -11.67
CA THR A 241 -1.36 -14.16 -11.65
C THR A 241 -1.69 -14.69 -13.04
N LEU A 242 -2.30 -13.84 -13.88
CA LEU A 242 -2.61 -14.21 -15.26
C LEU A 242 -1.35 -14.38 -16.10
N TYR A 243 -0.35 -13.53 -15.89
CA TYR A 243 0.95 -13.64 -16.55
C TYR A 243 1.73 -14.87 -16.06
N VAL A 244 1.72 -15.13 -14.75
CA VAL A 244 2.31 -16.37 -14.19
C VAL A 244 1.64 -17.61 -14.78
N ARG A 245 0.31 -17.61 -14.95
CA ARG A 245 -0.43 -18.69 -15.62
C ARG A 245 0.00 -18.87 -17.08
N GLU A 246 0.20 -17.79 -17.82
CA GLU A 246 0.70 -17.85 -19.19
C GLU A 246 2.12 -18.46 -19.27
N LEU A 247 3.00 -18.08 -18.32
CA LEU A 247 4.39 -18.58 -18.28
C LEU A 247 4.51 -20.02 -17.75
N ALA A 248 3.65 -20.43 -16.84
CA ALA A 248 3.71 -21.74 -16.20
C ALA A 248 2.96 -22.84 -16.97
N GLY A 249 2.02 -22.46 -17.88
CA GLY A 249 1.13 -23.38 -18.53
C GLY A 249 0.14 -24.05 -17.57
N ASN A 250 -0.25 -25.29 -17.85
CA ASN A 250 -1.23 -26.05 -17.04
C ASN A 250 -0.57 -26.66 -15.78
N VAL A 251 -0.40 -25.84 -14.76
CA VAL A 251 0.12 -26.28 -13.45
C VAL A 251 -1.00 -26.12 -12.40
N SER A 252 -1.14 -27.09 -11.51
CA SER A 252 -2.21 -27.14 -10.52
C SER A 252 -2.10 -26.10 -9.39
N ASN A 253 -0.91 -25.55 -9.12
CA ASN A 253 -0.61 -24.66 -8.01
C ASN A 253 -0.29 -23.22 -8.44
N ILE A 254 -1.04 -22.68 -9.39
CA ILE A 254 -0.84 -21.33 -9.94
C ILE A 254 -1.00 -20.24 -8.89
N ALA A 255 -1.98 -20.36 -7.98
CA ALA A 255 -2.20 -19.35 -6.95
C ALA A 255 -1.02 -19.26 -5.97
N PHE A 256 -0.45 -20.42 -5.59
CA PHE A 256 0.73 -20.48 -4.73
C PHE A 256 1.97 -19.85 -5.41
N ILE A 257 2.25 -20.25 -6.66
CA ILE A 257 3.38 -19.70 -7.43
C ILE A 257 3.22 -18.17 -7.58
N SER A 258 2.01 -17.72 -7.89
CA SER A 258 1.72 -16.28 -8.02
C SER A 258 1.86 -15.55 -6.68
N GLY A 259 1.40 -16.15 -5.59
CA GLY A 259 1.57 -15.62 -4.23
C GLY A 259 3.03 -15.49 -3.82
N MET A 260 3.85 -16.50 -4.14
CA MET A 260 5.29 -16.48 -3.91
C MET A 260 5.95 -15.34 -4.69
N ILE A 261 5.69 -15.25 -6.00
CA ILE A 261 6.25 -14.19 -6.86
C ILE A 261 5.75 -12.81 -6.45
N ALA A 262 4.52 -12.69 -5.93
CA ALA A 262 3.98 -11.43 -5.40
C ALA A 262 4.67 -11.01 -4.10
N SER A 263 5.06 -11.95 -3.23
CA SER A 263 5.70 -11.69 -1.93
C SER A 263 7.19 -11.35 -2.05
N VAL A 264 7.87 -11.89 -3.04
CA VAL A 264 9.33 -11.79 -3.22
C VAL A 264 9.86 -10.35 -3.23
N PRO A 265 9.23 -9.34 -3.88
CA PRO A 265 9.69 -7.97 -3.83
C PRO A 265 9.66 -7.38 -2.41
N GLY A 266 8.67 -7.74 -1.61
CA GLY A 266 8.57 -7.30 -0.23
C GLY A 266 9.69 -7.85 0.65
N VAL A 267 10.08 -9.12 0.47
CA VAL A 267 11.25 -9.72 1.16
C VAL A 267 12.52 -8.96 0.79
N ALA A 268 12.73 -8.71 -0.49
CA ALA A 268 13.89 -7.96 -0.96
C ALA A 268 13.93 -6.53 -0.38
N ALA A 269 12.79 -5.84 -0.37
CA ALA A 269 12.67 -4.50 0.19
C ALA A 269 12.98 -4.47 1.69
N LEU A 270 12.52 -5.44 2.49
CA LEU A 270 12.84 -5.53 3.92
C LEU A 270 14.34 -5.66 4.18
N ILE A 271 15.07 -6.39 3.34
CA ILE A 271 16.51 -6.60 3.45
C ILE A 271 17.28 -5.35 2.99
N SER A 272 16.81 -4.73 1.90
CA SER A 272 17.54 -3.64 1.23
C SER A 272 17.26 -2.27 1.84
N ALA A 273 16.02 -1.98 2.26
CA ALA A 273 15.60 -0.65 2.69
C ALA A 273 16.46 -0.07 3.84
N PRO A 274 16.82 -0.82 4.91
CA PRO A 274 17.68 -0.27 5.96
C PRO A 274 19.10 0.03 5.47
N LYS A 275 19.63 -0.79 4.55
CA LYS A 275 20.99 -0.61 3.99
C LYS A 275 21.03 0.58 3.04
N LEU A 276 20.04 0.67 2.14
CA LEU A 276 19.92 1.76 1.19
C LEU A 276 19.55 3.08 1.86
N GLY A 277 18.76 3.05 2.94
CA GLY A 277 18.49 4.20 3.78
C GLY A 277 19.78 4.76 4.41
N LYS A 278 20.58 3.92 5.08
CA LYS A 278 21.89 4.32 5.62
C LYS A 278 22.86 4.84 4.54
N LEU A 279 22.82 4.24 3.36
CA LEU A 279 23.62 4.74 2.23
C LEU A 279 23.11 6.12 1.77
N GLY A 280 21.79 6.32 1.74
CA GLY A 280 21.16 7.61 1.45
C GLY A 280 21.55 8.71 2.40
N ASP A 281 21.70 8.40 3.70
CA ASP A 281 22.18 9.35 4.71
C ASP A 281 23.62 9.80 4.43
N ARG A 282 24.45 8.93 3.81
CA ARG A 282 25.87 9.23 3.51
C ARG A 282 26.08 9.95 2.17
N ILE A 283 25.41 9.50 1.10
CA ILE A 283 25.65 9.99 -0.27
C ILE A 283 24.58 10.97 -0.77
N GLY A 284 23.49 11.14 0.01
CA GLY A 284 22.33 11.97 -0.29
C GLY A 284 21.15 11.15 -0.83
N PRO A 285 19.93 11.41 -0.31
CA PRO A 285 18.72 10.69 -0.73
C PRO A 285 18.35 10.94 -2.19
N GLU A 286 18.77 12.08 -2.78
CA GLU A 286 18.57 12.40 -4.20
C GLU A 286 19.26 11.39 -5.13
N LYS A 287 20.50 11.01 -4.80
CA LYS A 287 21.27 10.05 -5.60
C LYS A 287 20.66 8.67 -5.51
N ILE A 288 20.26 8.26 -4.30
CA ILE A 288 19.59 6.97 -4.08
C ILE A 288 18.28 6.90 -4.88
N LEU A 289 17.46 7.96 -4.85
CA LEU A 289 16.21 8.01 -5.61
C LEU A 289 16.44 7.81 -7.10
N ILE A 290 17.38 8.55 -7.69
CA ILE A 290 17.66 8.47 -9.14
C ILE A 290 18.24 7.10 -9.52
N VAL A 291 19.21 6.60 -8.76
CA VAL A 291 19.80 5.27 -9.02
C VAL A 291 18.75 4.18 -8.91
N ALA A 292 17.91 4.20 -7.89
CA ALA A 292 16.85 3.22 -7.72
C ALA A 292 15.83 3.26 -8.88
N LEU A 293 15.42 4.46 -9.34
CA LEU A 293 14.54 4.61 -10.51
C LEU A 293 15.18 4.05 -11.80
N ILE A 294 16.46 4.31 -12.02
CA ILE A 294 17.19 3.78 -13.19
C ILE A 294 17.27 2.26 -13.12
N VAL A 295 17.64 1.70 -11.96
CA VAL A 295 17.68 0.25 -11.73
C VAL A 295 16.30 -0.37 -11.96
N SER A 296 15.22 0.26 -11.48
CA SER A 296 13.86 -0.22 -11.73
C SER A 296 13.54 -0.28 -13.23
N VAL A 297 13.93 0.72 -14.02
CA VAL A 297 13.76 0.70 -15.49
C VAL A 297 14.53 -0.47 -16.10
N LEU A 298 15.81 -0.64 -15.73
CA LEU A 298 16.67 -1.70 -16.25
C LEU A 298 16.17 -3.11 -15.90
N LEU A 299 15.42 -3.27 -14.82
CA LEU A 299 14.82 -4.55 -14.41
C LEU A 299 13.43 -4.79 -15.02
N LEU A 300 12.63 -3.73 -15.23
CA LEU A 300 11.31 -3.85 -15.85
C LEU A 300 11.38 -4.30 -17.31
N ILE A 301 12.37 -3.83 -18.07
CA ILE A 301 12.54 -4.21 -19.49
C ILE A 301 12.75 -5.73 -19.67
N PRO A 302 13.69 -6.39 -18.98
CA PRO A 302 13.86 -7.84 -19.09
C PRO A 302 12.62 -8.65 -18.65
N MET A 303 11.77 -8.12 -17.74
CA MET A 303 10.52 -8.79 -17.36
C MET A 303 9.56 -8.99 -18.53
N SER A 304 9.67 -8.20 -19.60
CA SER A 304 8.89 -8.38 -20.83
C SER A 304 9.31 -9.61 -21.63
N PHE A 305 10.52 -10.11 -21.42
CA PHE A 305 11.13 -11.18 -22.22
C PHE A 305 11.31 -12.49 -21.44
N VAL A 306 10.76 -12.59 -20.22
CA VAL A 306 10.83 -13.84 -19.44
C VAL A 306 9.97 -14.93 -20.07
N HIS A 307 10.42 -16.17 -19.91
CA HIS A 307 9.75 -17.37 -20.41
C HIS A 307 9.32 -18.33 -19.29
N THR A 308 9.77 -18.09 -18.06
CA THR A 308 9.43 -18.93 -16.91
C THR A 308 9.05 -18.09 -15.70
N PRO A 309 8.18 -18.60 -14.80
CA PRO A 309 7.83 -17.91 -13.55
C PRO A 309 9.03 -17.59 -12.67
N TRP A 310 10.05 -18.44 -12.67
CA TRP A 310 11.27 -18.27 -11.88
C TRP A 310 12.12 -17.08 -12.34
N GLN A 311 12.26 -16.88 -13.66
CA GLN A 311 12.92 -15.70 -14.19
C GLN A 311 12.20 -14.42 -13.75
N LEU A 312 10.86 -14.43 -13.80
CA LEU A 312 10.05 -13.32 -13.31
C LEU A 312 10.29 -13.09 -11.81
N GLY A 313 10.31 -14.17 -11.01
CA GLY A 313 10.54 -14.12 -9.56
C GLY A 313 11.89 -13.48 -9.21
N VAL A 314 12.97 -13.88 -9.88
CA VAL A 314 14.32 -13.31 -9.67
C VAL A 314 14.35 -11.82 -10.01
N LEU A 315 13.79 -11.42 -11.15
CA LEU A 315 13.75 -10.02 -11.56
C LEU A 315 12.88 -9.19 -10.59
N ARG A 316 11.78 -9.75 -10.10
CA ARG A 316 10.93 -9.10 -9.09
C ARG A 316 11.63 -8.97 -7.74
N PHE A 317 12.48 -9.93 -7.36
CA PHE A 317 13.32 -9.81 -6.16
C PHE A 317 14.26 -8.62 -6.28
N LEU A 318 14.99 -8.53 -7.40
CA LEU A 318 15.90 -7.41 -7.65
C LEU A 318 15.17 -6.06 -7.72
N LEU A 319 14.00 -6.03 -8.38
CA LEU A 319 13.14 -4.83 -8.43
C LEU A 319 12.70 -4.40 -7.03
N GLY A 320 12.26 -5.36 -6.19
CA GLY A 320 11.87 -5.08 -4.81
C GLY A 320 13.01 -4.52 -3.96
N ALA A 321 14.25 -4.96 -4.23
CA ALA A 321 15.42 -4.40 -3.56
C ALA A 321 15.65 -2.92 -3.93
N ALA A 322 15.42 -2.52 -5.19
CA ALA A 322 15.49 -1.13 -5.62
C ALA A 322 14.31 -0.31 -5.08
N ASP A 323 13.08 -0.84 -5.18
CA ASP A 323 11.85 -0.18 -4.72
C ASP A 323 11.84 0.10 -3.23
N GLY A 324 12.52 -0.75 -2.43
CA GLY A 324 12.69 -0.55 -0.99
C GLY A 324 13.37 0.77 -0.60
N ALA A 325 14.09 1.41 -1.53
CA ALA A 325 14.72 2.71 -1.30
C ALA A 325 13.87 3.91 -1.77
N LEU A 326 12.94 3.70 -2.71
CA LEU A 326 12.26 4.79 -3.41
C LEU A 326 11.40 5.65 -2.47
N LEU A 327 10.45 5.03 -1.77
CA LEU A 327 9.54 5.77 -0.87
C LEU A 327 10.28 6.41 0.32
N PRO A 328 11.22 5.72 1.02
CA PRO A 328 12.02 6.36 2.06
C PRO A 328 12.82 7.56 1.55
N ALA A 329 13.43 7.47 0.36
CA ALA A 329 14.17 8.59 -0.22
C ALA A 329 13.26 9.79 -0.51
N VAL A 330 12.07 9.56 -1.09
CA VAL A 330 11.09 10.63 -1.31
C VAL A 330 10.65 11.26 0.01
N GLN A 331 10.34 10.45 1.03
CA GLN A 331 9.90 10.93 2.35
C GLN A 331 10.99 11.79 3.01
N THR A 332 12.26 11.37 2.96
CA THR A 332 13.39 12.14 3.48
C THR A 332 13.53 13.47 2.77
N LEU A 333 13.40 13.49 1.44
CA LEU A 333 13.44 14.73 0.65
C LEU A 333 12.26 15.67 0.97
N LEU A 334 11.08 15.13 1.22
CA LEU A 334 9.92 15.91 1.65
C LEU A 334 10.17 16.56 3.03
N VAL A 335 10.74 15.82 3.99
CA VAL A 335 11.12 16.36 5.31
C VAL A 335 12.12 17.51 5.17
N TYR A 336 13.17 17.34 4.35
CA TYR A 336 14.20 18.37 4.16
C TYR A 336 13.67 19.66 3.53
N ASN A 337 12.56 19.58 2.76
CA ASN A 337 11.94 20.72 2.09
C ASN A 337 10.68 21.24 2.78
N SER A 338 10.34 20.72 3.97
CA SER A 338 9.22 21.16 4.79
C SER A 338 9.69 21.63 6.17
N THR A 339 8.92 22.54 6.79
CA THR A 339 9.12 22.92 8.20
C THR A 339 8.35 21.93 9.10
N ASN A 340 8.77 21.81 10.37
CA ASN A 340 8.10 20.91 11.32
C ASN A 340 6.60 21.20 11.48
N GLN A 341 6.18 22.45 11.31
CA GLN A 341 4.78 22.88 11.44
C GLN A 341 3.87 22.36 10.32
N ILE A 342 4.41 22.21 9.08
CA ILE A 342 3.65 21.81 7.90
C ILE A 342 3.93 20.36 7.46
N ALA A 343 4.93 19.69 8.06
CA ALA A 343 5.35 18.34 7.64
C ALA A 343 4.17 17.35 7.61
N GLY A 344 3.32 17.34 8.63
CA GLY A 344 2.14 16.45 8.66
C GLY A 344 1.20 16.64 7.47
N ARG A 345 1.00 17.87 7.01
CA ARG A 345 0.18 18.18 5.83
C ARG A 345 0.83 17.78 4.52
N ILE A 346 2.13 18.00 4.41
CA ILE A 346 2.91 17.55 3.25
C ILE A 346 2.81 16.04 3.10
N PHE A 347 2.91 15.29 4.20
CA PHE A 347 2.71 13.84 4.17
C PHE A 347 1.27 13.44 3.81
N SER A 348 0.27 14.20 4.27
CA SER A 348 -1.14 13.96 3.88
C SER A 348 -1.37 14.20 2.39
N TYR A 349 -0.80 15.26 1.83
CA TYR A 349 -0.87 15.51 0.38
C TYR A 349 -0.13 14.42 -0.41
N ASN A 350 1.05 14.02 0.04
CA ASN A 350 1.79 12.91 -0.57
C ASN A 350 0.98 11.61 -0.55
N GLN A 351 0.24 11.34 0.54
CA GLN A 351 -0.66 10.20 0.63
C GLN A 351 -1.78 10.27 -0.42
N SER A 352 -2.35 11.45 -0.68
CA SER A 352 -3.36 11.60 -1.74
C SER A 352 -2.81 11.24 -3.12
N PHE A 353 -1.58 11.67 -3.45
CA PHE A 353 -0.91 11.27 -4.69
C PHE A 353 -0.63 9.76 -4.74
N ARG A 354 -0.28 9.17 -3.61
CA ARG A 354 -0.13 7.72 -3.46
C ARG A 354 -1.44 6.98 -3.75
N ASP A 355 -2.55 7.46 -3.20
CA ASP A 355 -3.87 6.84 -3.37
C ASP A 355 -4.37 6.96 -4.82
N ILE A 356 -4.13 8.11 -5.48
CA ILE A 356 -4.37 8.27 -6.93
C ILE A 356 -3.56 7.24 -7.72
N GLY A 357 -2.28 7.02 -7.39
CA GLY A 357 -1.45 6.00 -8.02
C GLY A 357 -1.98 4.58 -7.82
N ASN A 358 -2.48 4.26 -6.62
CA ASN A 358 -3.12 2.97 -6.31
C ASN A 358 -4.42 2.73 -7.08
N VAL A 359 -5.11 3.79 -7.50
CA VAL A 359 -6.30 3.70 -8.36
C VAL A 359 -5.91 3.56 -9.84
N THR A 360 -5.02 4.44 -10.30
CA THR A 360 -4.68 4.54 -11.73
C THR A 360 -3.76 3.42 -12.21
N GLY A 361 -2.86 2.92 -11.34
CA GLY A 361 -1.93 1.85 -11.68
C GLY A 361 -2.61 0.57 -12.16
N PRO A 362 -3.50 -0.05 -11.37
CA PRO A 362 -4.20 -1.27 -11.79
C PRO A 362 -5.05 -1.07 -13.04
N LEU A 363 -5.69 0.09 -13.22
CA LEU A 363 -6.46 0.41 -14.43
C LEU A 363 -5.55 0.50 -15.66
N MET A 364 -4.40 1.16 -15.52
CA MET A 364 -3.40 1.25 -16.59
C MET A 364 -2.88 -0.13 -16.98
N GLY A 365 -2.47 -0.95 -16.01
CA GLY A 365 -1.98 -2.31 -16.24
C GLY A 365 -3.02 -3.19 -16.92
N ALA A 366 -4.27 -3.13 -16.45
CA ALA A 366 -5.39 -3.85 -17.02
C ALA A 366 -5.69 -3.43 -18.46
N ALA A 367 -5.77 -2.13 -18.74
CA ALA A 367 -6.05 -1.60 -20.06
C ALA A 367 -4.94 -1.97 -21.08
N ILE A 368 -3.68 -1.86 -20.68
CA ILE A 368 -2.55 -2.22 -21.54
C ILE A 368 -2.54 -3.73 -21.79
N SER A 369 -2.70 -4.55 -20.75
CA SER A 369 -2.67 -6.01 -20.91
C SER A 369 -3.84 -6.53 -21.73
N ALA A 370 -5.02 -5.91 -21.62
CA ALA A 370 -6.21 -6.28 -22.38
C ALA A 370 -6.06 -6.07 -23.89
N ASN A 371 -5.31 -5.04 -24.31
CA ASN A 371 -5.18 -4.65 -25.72
C ASN A 371 -3.83 -5.08 -26.35
N TYR A 372 -2.76 -5.13 -25.55
CA TYR A 372 -1.37 -5.31 -26.06
C TYR A 372 -0.65 -6.49 -25.38
N GLY A 373 -1.31 -7.21 -24.45
CA GLY A 373 -0.74 -8.33 -23.72
C GLY A 373 0.11 -7.93 -22.52
N PHE A 374 0.50 -8.95 -21.73
CA PHE A 374 1.20 -8.72 -20.45
C PHE A 374 2.59 -8.10 -20.62
N ARG A 375 3.31 -8.48 -21.67
CA ARG A 375 4.67 -7.96 -21.97
C ARG A 375 4.68 -6.45 -22.15
N ALA A 376 3.66 -5.90 -22.81
CA ALA A 376 3.53 -4.47 -23.03
C ALA A 376 3.39 -3.68 -21.72
N VAL A 377 2.78 -4.26 -20.67
CA VAL A 377 2.64 -3.60 -19.38
C VAL A 377 4.01 -3.26 -18.79
N PHE A 378 4.96 -4.20 -18.83
CA PHE A 378 6.32 -3.96 -18.31
C PHE A 378 7.06 -2.90 -19.10
N CYS A 379 6.95 -2.91 -20.44
CA CYS A 379 7.57 -1.91 -21.30
C CYS A 379 7.00 -0.50 -21.05
N VAL A 380 5.68 -0.36 -21.00
CA VAL A 380 5.03 0.93 -20.75
C VAL A 380 5.35 1.41 -19.33
N THR A 381 5.31 0.52 -18.34
CA THR A 381 5.69 0.85 -16.96
C THR A 381 7.15 1.31 -16.88
N ALA A 382 8.07 0.65 -17.58
CA ALA A 382 9.46 1.08 -17.69
C ALA A 382 9.58 2.48 -18.30
N GLY A 383 8.81 2.79 -19.34
CA GLY A 383 8.74 4.12 -19.95
C GLY A 383 8.26 5.20 -18.98
N VAL A 384 7.21 4.91 -18.21
CA VAL A 384 6.67 5.82 -17.19
C VAL A 384 7.68 6.06 -16.05
N VAL A 385 8.37 5.01 -15.59
CA VAL A 385 9.42 5.13 -14.57
C VAL A 385 10.64 5.88 -15.12
N LEU A 386 11.03 5.67 -16.39
CA LEU A 386 12.10 6.41 -17.03
C LEU A 386 11.77 7.90 -17.15
N PHE A 387 10.56 8.23 -17.58
CA PHE A 387 10.09 9.61 -17.59
C PHE A 387 10.20 10.24 -16.19
N ASN A 388 9.78 9.53 -15.15
CA ASN A 388 9.92 9.98 -13.78
C ASN A 388 11.38 10.16 -13.35
N ALA A 389 12.28 9.25 -13.75
CA ALA A 389 13.71 9.38 -13.45
C ALA A 389 14.30 10.67 -14.07
N LEU A 390 13.98 10.94 -15.32
CA LEU A 390 14.42 12.15 -16.02
C LEU A 390 13.81 13.41 -15.42
N TYR A 391 12.52 13.39 -15.10
CA TYR A 391 11.82 14.51 -14.47
C TYR A 391 12.41 14.82 -13.08
N SER A 392 12.60 13.81 -12.25
CA SER A 392 13.20 13.95 -10.92
C SER A 392 14.65 14.43 -11.00
N TRP A 393 15.43 13.89 -11.93
CA TRP A 393 16.81 14.34 -12.18
C TRP A 393 16.86 15.84 -12.49
N ASN A 394 16.04 16.31 -13.41
CA ASN A 394 15.96 17.74 -13.76
C ASN A 394 15.52 18.61 -12.59
N SER A 395 14.53 18.18 -11.82
CA SER A 395 14.04 18.91 -10.64
C SER A 395 15.11 19.04 -9.55
N LEU A 396 15.85 17.96 -9.29
CA LEU A 396 16.91 17.92 -8.27
C LEU A 396 18.18 18.68 -8.71
N ARG A 397 18.51 18.64 -9.99
CA ARG A 397 19.66 19.40 -10.54
C ARG A 397 19.45 20.91 -10.45
N ARG A 398 18.25 21.41 -10.75
CA ARG A 398 17.90 22.82 -10.63
C ARG A 398 18.00 23.36 -9.21
N ARG A 399 17.75 22.53 -8.19
CA ARG A 399 17.96 22.88 -6.79
C ARG A 399 19.43 23.19 -6.49
N ARG A 400 20.35 22.34 -6.95
CA ARG A 400 21.79 22.53 -6.69
C ARG A 400 22.31 23.83 -7.31
N SER A 401 21.84 24.20 -8.50
CA SER A 401 22.24 25.46 -9.13
C SER A 401 21.72 26.70 -8.39
N THR A 402 20.56 26.65 -7.74
CA THR A 402 20.03 27.76 -6.93
C THR A 402 20.70 27.89 -5.55
N GLU A 403 21.16 26.80 -4.95
CA GLU A 403 21.89 26.81 -3.67
C GLU A 403 23.37 27.23 -3.81
N VAL A 404 23.94 27.21 -5.01
CA VAL A 404 25.35 27.64 -5.28
C VAL A 404 25.42 29.13 -5.65
N VAL A 405 24.30 29.73 -6.05
CA VAL A 405 24.25 31.15 -6.52
C VAL A 405 23.67 32.08 -5.44
N GLY A 406 23.16 31.57 -4.32
CA GLY A 406 22.68 32.32 -3.16
C GLY A 406 23.52 32.05 -1.91
#